data_d91c3e9a6c047a4e3aac58f2af6cd653
#
_entry.id   d91c3e9a6c047a4e3aac58f2af6cd653
#
_cell.length_a   1.000
_cell.length_b   1.000
_cell.length_c   1.000
_cell.angle_alpha   90.00
_cell.angle_beta   90.00
_cell.angle_gamma   90.00
#
_symmetry.space_group_name_H-M   'P 1'
#
loop_
_entity.id
_entity.type
_entity.pdbx_description
1 polymer ?
#
loop_
_entity_poly.entity_id
_entity_poly.type
_entity_poly.pdbx_seq_one_letter_code
_entity_poly.pdbx_strand_id
1 'polypeptide(L)'
;MLKTEMRNPRTTHLDRMTTAEMLRVIQDENYNAVKAVDGCLDAVGRAVDAVTEALRKGGRLIYVGAGTSGRLGVLDASEACPTFGVPEGTIVGVMAGGVEALHRAGEPEEDSAAFGERDVKAVNLTSADCVVGISAAGGAEYVLAAVGYAKSLGCVTVGLTCNEGSPLAELADIAIVTDTGAEVVTGSTRMKAGTAHKLVLNMLSTCSMVHLGNVYENMMVNLRPTNDKLRARMIGIVAEIRNVGRDEARALLDRFGWSINAIVAQT
;
A
#
# COMPACT_ATOMS: atom_id res chain seq x y z
N MET A 1 25.98 -5.81 6.91
CA MET A 1 24.88 -6.20 7.85
C MET A 1 23.70 -5.29 7.53
N LEU A 2 22.51 -5.86 7.37
CA LEU A 2 21.30 -5.09 7.09
C LEU A 2 21.00 -4.14 8.25
N LYS A 3 20.61 -2.89 7.97
CA LYS A 3 20.30 -1.89 9.01
C LYS A 3 19.14 -2.33 9.91
N THR A 4 18.17 -3.04 9.34
CA THR A 4 17.01 -3.60 10.07
C THR A 4 17.39 -4.67 11.10
N GLU A 5 18.56 -5.33 10.93
CA GLU A 5 19.07 -6.36 11.84
C GLU A 5 20.06 -5.81 12.88
N MET A 6 20.40 -4.54 12.80
CA MET A 6 21.30 -3.91 13.78
C MET A 6 20.59 -3.67 15.12
N ARG A 7 21.34 -3.68 16.21
CA ARG A 7 20.82 -3.28 17.52
C ARG A 7 20.65 -1.76 17.55
N ASN A 8 19.49 -1.31 18.04
CA ASN A 8 19.28 0.13 18.26
C ASN A 8 19.98 0.55 19.56
N PRO A 9 20.98 1.47 19.50
CA PRO A 9 21.72 1.88 20.68
C PRO A 9 20.87 2.59 21.74
N ARG A 10 19.76 3.22 21.35
CA ARG A 10 18.82 3.90 22.25
C ARG A 10 17.98 2.92 23.08
N THR A 11 17.86 1.67 22.66
CA THR A 11 16.98 0.66 23.29
C THR A 11 17.74 -0.56 23.79
N THR A 12 19.07 -0.47 23.93
CA THR A 12 19.93 -1.59 24.36
C THR A 12 19.50 -2.18 25.71
N HIS A 13 18.92 -1.36 26.60
CA HIS A 13 18.42 -1.76 27.92
C HIS A 13 16.91 -1.57 28.06
N LEU A 14 16.16 -1.82 26.99
CA LEU A 14 14.70 -1.66 26.97
C LEU A 14 14.01 -2.45 28.08
N ASP A 15 14.52 -3.64 28.39
CA ASP A 15 14.05 -4.55 29.45
C ASP A 15 14.12 -3.97 30.88
N ARG A 16 14.92 -2.92 31.06
CA ARG A 16 15.12 -2.25 32.36
C ARG A 16 14.43 -0.90 32.47
N MET A 17 13.80 -0.45 31.42
CA MET A 17 13.10 0.83 31.37
C MET A 17 11.73 0.73 32.05
N THR A 18 11.31 1.81 32.70
CA THR A 18 9.93 1.98 33.12
C THR A 18 9.00 2.07 31.91
N THR A 19 7.72 1.82 32.10
CA THR A 19 6.74 1.97 31.00
C THR A 19 6.78 3.35 30.36
N ALA A 20 6.95 4.42 31.16
CA ALA A 20 7.03 5.79 30.66
C ALA A 20 8.26 6.01 29.77
N GLU A 21 9.42 5.47 30.16
CA GLU A 21 10.65 5.53 29.37
C GLU A 21 10.53 4.72 28.07
N MET A 22 9.98 3.49 28.15
CA MET A 22 9.70 2.66 26.96
C MET A 22 8.79 3.39 25.96
N LEU A 23 7.68 3.96 26.42
CA LEU A 23 6.76 4.68 25.56
C LEU A 23 7.42 5.90 24.92
N ARG A 24 8.25 6.63 25.64
CA ARG A 24 8.96 7.79 25.12
C ARG A 24 9.96 7.41 24.03
N VAL A 25 10.81 6.41 24.28
CA VAL A 25 11.81 5.99 23.30
C VAL A 25 11.17 5.37 22.07
N ILE A 26 10.09 4.60 22.23
CA ILE A 26 9.34 4.04 21.10
C ILE A 26 8.73 5.16 20.27
N GLN A 27 8.10 6.16 20.90
CA GLN A 27 7.50 7.28 20.18
C GLN A 27 8.56 8.12 19.43
N ASP A 28 9.72 8.37 20.05
CA ASP A 28 10.81 9.06 19.39
C ASP A 28 11.31 8.30 18.15
N GLU A 29 11.39 6.97 18.25
CA GLU A 29 11.74 6.12 17.11
C GLU A 29 10.65 6.11 16.02
N ASN A 30 9.37 6.20 16.37
CA ASN A 30 8.28 6.26 15.39
C ASN A 30 8.41 7.46 14.44
N TYR A 31 8.95 8.58 14.89
CA TYR A 31 9.21 9.74 14.01
C TYR A 31 10.23 9.41 12.91
N ASN A 32 11.15 8.48 13.14
CA ASN A 32 12.10 8.05 12.12
C ASN A 32 11.39 7.29 10.98
N ALA A 33 10.30 6.57 11.26
CA ALA A 33 9.50 5.93 10.21
C ALA A 33 8.91 6.95 9.22
N VAL A 34 8.39 8.07 9.74
CA VAL A 34 7.85 9.15 8.90
C VAL A 34 8.96 9.83 8.11
N LYS A 35 10.06 10.20 8.77
CA LYS A 35 11.21 10.86 8.13
C LYS A 35 11.87 10.00 7.04
N ALA A 36 11.89 8.68 7.20
CA ALA A 36 12.46 7.79 6.20
C ALA A 36 11.73 7.85 4.85
N VAL A 37 10.44 8.21 4.87
CA VAL A 37 9.65 8.38 3.64
C VAL A 37 10.05 9.65 2.88
N ASP A 38 10.44 10.73 3.57
CA ASP A 38 10.89 11.97 2.92
C ASP A 38 12.08 11.71 1.99
N GLY A 39 12.97 10.79 2.37
CA GLY A 39 14.17 10.43 1.60
C GLY A 39 13.89 9.63 0.32
N CYS A 40 12.68 9.12 0.13
CA CYS A 40 12.35 8.28 -1.02
C CYS A 40 11.19 8.81 -1.90
N LEU A 41 10.71 10.03 -1.66
CA LEU A 41 9.56 10.61 -2.38
C LEU A 41 9.72 10.62 -3.90
N ASP A 42 10.91 10.87 -4.44
CA ASP A 42 11.16 10.81 -5.88
C ASP A 42 10.95 9.40 -6.44
N ALA A 43 11.38 8.37 -5.72
CA ALA A 43 11.15 6.98 -6.12
C ALA A 43 9.67 6.59 -5.99
N VAL A 44 8.99 7.07 -4.94
CA VAL A 44 7.54 6.91 -4.78
C VAL A 44 6.80 7.58 -5.94
N GLY A 45 7.20 8.80 -6.35
CA GLY A 45 6.62 9.50 -7.50
C GLY A 45 6.71 8.68 -8.79
N ARG A 46 7.90 8.16 -9.12
CA ARG A 46 8.06 7.27 -10.29
C ARG A 46 7.20 6.02 -10.20
N ALA A 47 7.07 5.44 -9.02
CA ALA A 47 6.22 4.26 -8.83
C ALA A 47 4.72 4.60 -8.98
N VAL A 48 4.26 5.77 -8.47
CA VAL A 48 2.90 6.28 -8.70
C VAL A 48 2.61 6.43 -10.20
N ASP A 49 3.54 7.01 -10.96
CA ASP A 49 3.38 7.17 -12.41
C ASP A 49 3.27 5.82 -13.11
N ALA A 50 4.11 4.84 -12.74
CA ALA A 50 4.08 3.49 -13.28
C ALA A 50 2.78 2.75 -12.95
N VAL A 51 2.30 2.82 -11.70
CA VAL A 51 1.02 2.25 -11.27
C VAL A 51 -0.13 2.91 -12.03
N THR A 52 -0.13 4.24 -12.13
CA THR A 52 -1.18 5.00 -12.84
C THR A 52 -1.26 4.57 -14.31
N GLU A 53 -0.11 4.41 -14.96
CA GLU A 53 -0.06 4.00 -16.37
C GLU A 53 -0.52 2.54 -16.56
N ALA A 54 -0.13 1.64 -15.64
CA ALA A 54 -0.63 0.26 -15.65
C ALA A 54 -2.17 0.22 -15.55
N LEU A 55 -2.73 0.94 -14.59
CA LEU A 55 -4.18 1.02 -14.39
C LEU A 55 -4.92 1.65 -15.60
N ARG A 56 -4.36 2.68 -16.25
CA ARG A 56 -4.92 3.27 -17.49
C ARG A 56 -4.97 2.28 -18.65
N LYS A 57 -4.02 1.38 -18.73
CA LYS A 57 -3.97 0.32 -19.76
C LYS A 57 -4.88 -0.88 -19.45
N GLY A 58 -5.66 -0.83 -18.37
CA GLY A 58 -6.52 -1.91 -17.94
C GLY A 58 -5.79 -3.01 -17.16
N GLY A 59 -4.54 -2.77 -16.78
CA GLY A 59 -3.80 -3.60 -15.83
C GLY A 59 -4.21 -3.32 -14.38
N ARG A 60 -3.47 -3.91 -13.43
CA ARG A 60 -3.76 -3.88 -11.99
C ARG A 60 -2.52 -3.46 -11.21
N LEU A 61 -2.74 -3.01 -9.98
CA LEU A 61 -1.69 -2.91 -8.96
C LEU A 61 -1.68 -4.19 -8.12
N ILE A 62 -0.55 -4.90 -8.11
CA ILE A 62 -0.40 -6.15 -7.35
C ILE A 62 0.64 -5.95 -6.26
N TYR A 63 0.23 -6.04 -5.01
CA TYR A 63 1.13 -6.06 -3.85
C TYR A 63 1.53 -7.50 -3.53
N VAL A 64 2.80 -7.74 -3.29
CA VAL A 64 3.32 -9.06 -2.91
C VAL A 64 4.19 -8.94 -1.67
N GLY A 65 3.90 -9.72 -0.64
CA GLY A 65 4.66 -9.66 0.62
C GLY A 65 4.47 -10.89 1.50
N ALA A 66 5.34 -11.03 2.49
CA ALA A 66 5.22 -12.01 3.56
C ALA A 66 5.00 -11.32 4.92
N GLY A 67 4.46 -12.01 5.90
CA GLY A 67 4.28 -11.50 7.25
C GLY A 67 3.56 -10.15 7.31
N THR A 68 4.13 -9.18 8.04
CA THR A 68 3.60 -7.82 8.14
C THR A 68 3.51 -7.13 6.78
N SER A 69 4.50 -7.32 5.90
CA SER A 69 4.53 -6.71 4.58
C SER A 69 3.35 -7.16 3.71
N GLY A 70 3.06 -8.46 3.71
CA GLY A 70 1.91 -9.01 2.99
C GLY A 70 0.57 -8.50 3.56
N ARG A 71 0.44 -8.44 4.90
CA ARG A 71 -0.76 -7.92 5.56
C ARG A 71 -1.03 -6.46 5.19
N LEU A 72 0.00 -5.62 5.12
CA LEU A 72 -0.12 -4.22 4.73
C LEU A 72 -0.56 -4.08 3.26
N GLY A 73 -0.03 -4.91 2.36
CA GLY A 73 -0.48 -4.95 0.96
C GLY A 73 -1.94 -5.36 0.83
N VAL A 74 -2.38 -6.40 1.57
CA VAL A 74 -3.80 -6.83 1.60
C VAL A 74 -4.69 -5.75 2.19
N LEU A 75 -4.25 -5.09 3.27
CA LEU A 75 -4.99 -3.99 3.91
C LEU A 75 -5.24 -2.86 2.91
N ASP A 76 -4.20 -2.33 2.26
CA ASP A 76 -4.33 -1.23 1.29
C ASP A 76 -5.21 -1.63 0.10
N ALA A 77 -5.04 -2.85 -0.43
CA ALA A 77 -5.84 -3.37 -1.53
C ALA A 77 -7.33 -3.47 -1.16
N SER A 78 -7.66 -3.89 0.05
CA SER A 78 -9.04 -4.05 0.51
C SER A 78 -9.80 -2.73 0.65
N GLU A 79 -9.10 -1.63 0.90
CA GLU A 79 -9.69 -0.29 1.07
C GLU A 79 -9.92 0.46 -0.27
N ALA A 80 -9.37 -0.03 -1.38
CA ALA A 80 -9.48 0.64 -2.68
C ALA A 80 -10.92 0.69 -3.21
N CYS A 81 -11.63 -0.44 -3.17
CA CYS A 81 -13.01 -0.52 -3.64
C CYS A 81 -13.95 0.38 -2.82
N PRO A 82 -14.00 0.33 -1.47
CA PRO A 82 -14.89 1.18 -0.68
C PRO A 82 -14.51 2.67 -0.74
N THR A 83 -13.24 3.02 -0.94
CA THR A 83 -12.77 4.40 -0.95
C THR A 83 -12.93 5.06 -2.32
N PHE A 84 -12.49 4.38 -3.38
CA PHE A 84 -12.41 4.95 -4.73
C PHE A 84 -13.47 4.40 -5.69
N GLY A 85 -14.31 3.45 -5.25
CA GLY A 85 -15.37 2.85 -6.06
C GLY A 85 -14.89 2.04 -7.25
N VAL A 86 -13.59 1.72 -7.32
CA VAL A 86 -13.01 0.90 -8.38
C VAL A 86 -13.50 -0.55 -8.30
N PRO A 87 -13.48 -1.31 -9.40
CA PRO A 87 -13.83 -2.74 -9.39
C PRO A 87 -12.95 -3.53 -8.42
N GLU A 88 -13.52 -4.59 -7.84
CA GLU A 88 -12.73 -5.59 -7.13
C GLU A 88 -11.64 -6.15 -8.06
N GLY A 89 -10.45 -6.36 -7.50
CA GLY A 89 -9.31 -6.83 -8.28
C GLY A 89 -8.52 -5.74 -9.01
N THR A 90 -8.91 -4.45 -8.95
CA THR A 90 -8.10 -3.34 -9.47
C THR A 90 -6.78 -3.21 -8.69
N ILE A 91 -6.83 -3.37 -7.38
CA ILE A 91 -5.66 -3.51 -6.50
C ILE A 91 -5.78 -4.86 -5.81
N VAL A 92 -4.71 -5.66 -5.85
CA VAL A 92 -4.69 -7.03 -5.33
C VAL A 92 -3.54 -7.19 -4.33
N GLY A 93 -3.82 -7.78 -3.19
CA GLY A 93 -2.79 -8.20 -2.24
C GLY A 93 -2.54 -9.70 -2.34
N VAL A 94 -1.30 -10.08 -2.62
CA VAL A 94 -0.81 -11.47 -2.62
C VAL A 94 0.12 -11.65 -1.43
N MET A 95 -0.16 -12.63 -0.60
CA MET A 95 0.52 -12.81 0.68
C MET A 95 0.97 -14.26 0.87
N ALA A 96 2.21 -14.45 1.32
CA ALA A 96 2.71 -15.77 1.73
C ALA A 96 1.78 -16.41 2.77
N GLY A 97 1.36 -17.65 2.51
CA GLY A 97 0.40 -18.37 3.34
C GLY A 97 -1.08 -17.97 3.15
N GLY A 98 -1.38 -17.05 2.21
CA GLY A 98 -2.74 -16.69 1.82
C GLY A 98 -3.59 -16.12 2.96
N VAL A 99 -4.90 -16.35 2.89
CA VAL A 99 -5.88 -15.79 3.86
C VAL A 99 -5.63 -16.24 5.31
N GLU A 100 -5.17 -17.47 5.51
CA GLU A 100 -4.87 -17.99 6.87
C GLU A 100 -3.73 -17.19 7.53
N ALA A 101 -2.76 -16.73 6.75
CA ALA A 101 -1.63 -15.95 7.25
C ALA A 101 -1.99 -14.52 7.67
N LEU A 102 -3.19 -14.03 7.36
CA LEU A 102 -3.70 -12.76 7.91
C LEU A 102 -3.80 -12.83 9.45
N HIS A 103 -4.12 -14.00 9.99
CA HIS A 103 -4.37 -14.22 11.42
C HIS A 103 -3.27 -15.00 12.13
N ARG A 104 -2.41 -15.71 11.39
CA ARG A 104 -1.34 -16.55 11.95
C ARG A 104 0.00 -16.18 11.33
N ALA A 105 1.09 -16.46 12.05
CA ALA A 105 2.43 -16.36 11.46
C ALA A 105 2.65 -17.56 10.52
N GLY A 106 3.11 -17.28 9.29
CA GLY A 106 3.44 -18.29 8.26
C GLY A 106 4.89 -18.15 7.87
N GLU A 107 5.81 -18.55 8.76
CA GLU A 107 7.26 -18.45 8.53
C GLU A 107 7.77 -19.35 7.40
N PRO A 108 7.27 -20.62 7.24
CA PRO A 108 7.80 -21.48 6.18
C PRO A 108 7.55 -21.01 4.75
N GLU A 109 6.48 -20.24 4.54
CA GLU A 109 6.10 -19.74 3.22
C GLU A 109 6.94 -18.53 2.79
N GLU A 110 7.49 -17.75 3.75
CA GLU A 110 8.33 -16.59 3.48
C GLU A 110 9.64 -16.94 2.78
N ASP A 111 10.23 -18.09 3.14
CA ASP A 111 11.50 -18.57 2.63
C ASP A 111 11.35 -19.46 1.38
N SER A 112 10.15 -19.50 0.78
CA SER A 112 9.87 -20.37 -0.37
C SER A 112 9.68 -19.58 -1.66
N ALA A 113 10.70 -19.60 -2.52
CA ALA A 113 10.61 -19.07 -3.89
C ALA A 113 9.50 -19.74 -4.69
N ALA A 114 9.31 -21.06 -4.54
CA ALA A 114 8.28 -21.80 -5.26
C ALA A 114 6.85 -21.34 -4.91
N PHE A 115 6.59 -20.99 -3.66
CA PHE A 115 5.31 -20.45 -3.26
C PHE A 115 5.09 -19.03 -3.79
N GLY A 116 6.13 -18.18 -3.80
CA GLY A 116 6.04 -16.83 -4.37
C GLY A 116 5.64 -16.85 -5.84
N GLU A 117 6.30 -17.69 -6.63
CA GLU A 117 5.99 -17.84 -8.05
C GLU A 117 4.60 -18.46 -8.28
N ARG A 118 4.23 -19.49 -7.50
CA ARG A 118 2.92 -20.13 -7.56
C ARG A 118 1.79 -19.12 -7.32
N ASP A 119 1.91 -18.32 -6.26
CA ASP A 119 0.83 -17.45 -5.81
C ASP A 119 0.61 -16.27 -6.77
N VAL A 120 1.69 -15.71 -7.35
CA VAL A 120 1.52 -14.68 -8.38
C VAL A 120 1.06 -15.24 -9.72
N LYS A 121 1.37 -16.49 -10.06
CA LYS A 121 0.77 -17.18 -11.21
C LYS A 121 -0.73 -17.35 -11.03
N ALA A 122 -1.18 -17.67 -9.82
CA ALA A 122 -2.60 -17.88 -9.51
C ALA A 122 -3.47 -16.64 -9.72
N VAL A 123 -2.89 -15.41 -9.63
CA VAL A 123 -3.62 -14.18 -9.95
C VAL A 123 -3.60 -13.81 -11.44
N ASN A 124 -3.06 -14.68 -12.30
CA ASN A 124 -3.00 -14.50 -13.76
C ASN A 124 -2.41 -13.15 -14.16
N LEU A 125 -1.14 -12.89 -13.75
CA LEU A 125 -0.41 -11.68 -14.11
C LEU A 125 -0.32 -11.52 -15.62
N THR A 126 -0.39 -10.27 -16.06
CA THR A 126 -0.16 -9.86 -17.45
C THR A 126 0.88 -8.74 -17.50
N SER A 127 1.49 -8.52 -18.65
CA SER A 127 2.46 -7.42 -18.84
C SER A 127 1.88 -6.01 -18.63
N ALA A 128 0.56 -5.89 -18.52
CA ALA A 128 -0.11 -4.63 -18.20
C ALA A 128 -0.10 -4.30 -16.70
N ASP A 129 0.12 -5.31 -15.84
CA ASP A 129 0.10 -5.14 -14.38
C ASP A 129 1.39 -4.46 -13.87
N CYS A 130 1.26 -3.73 -12.75
CA CYS A 130 2.39 -3.23 -11.97
C CYS A 130 2.48 -4.03 -10.66
N VAL A 131 3.66 -4.60 -10.38
CA VAL A 131 3.87 -5.46 -9.21
C VAL A 131 4.78 -4.78 -8.21
N VAL A 132 4.32 -4.64 -6.97
CA VAL A 132 5.07 -4.07 -5.85
C VAL A 132 5.44 -5.18 -4.87
N GLY A 133 6.70 -5.57 -4.87
CA GLY A 133 7.26 -6.47 -3.85
C GLY A 133 7.58 -5.70 -2.57
N ILE A 134 7.16 -6.23 -1.43
CA ILE A 134 7.29 -5.58 -0.12
C ILE A 134 8.08 -6.50 0.81
N SER A 135 9.28 -6.08 1.21
CA SER A 135 10.14 -6.81 2.16
C SER A 135 11.05 -5.85 2.90
N ALA A 136 10.90 -5.71 4.21
CA ALA A 136 11.70 -4.77 5.00
C ALA A 136 13.20 -5.06 4.92
N ALA A 137 13.60 -6.32 5.05
CA ALA A 137 14.98 -6.76 4.85
C ALA A 137 15.38 -6.74 3.36
N GLY A 138 14.41 -6.92 2.46
CA GLY A 138 14.61 -6.98 1.02
C GLY A 138 15.17 -8.30 0.50
N GLY A 139 15.16 -9.37 1.31
CA GLY A 139 15.72 -10.68 0.99
C GLY A 139 14.73 -11.85 1.03
N ALA A 140 13.44 -11.63 1.29
CA ALA A 140 12.44 -12.71 1.36
C ALA A 140 12.32 -13.43 0.02
N GLU A 141 12.66 -14.72 -0.03
CA GLU A 141 12.68 -15.55 -1.25
C GLU A 141 11.33 -15.58 -1.95
N TYR A 142 10.23 -15.63 -1.19
CA TYR A 142 8.87 -15.52 -1.70
C TYR A 142 8.68 -14.26 -2.55
N VAL A 143 9.10 -13.10 -2.03
CA VAL A 143 8.92 -11.81 -2.71
C VAL A 143 9.85 -11.71 -3.91
N LEU A 144 11.10 -12.15 -3.78
CA LEU A 144 12.08 -12.14 -4.87
C LEU A 144 11.60 -12.97 -6.06
N ALA A 145 11.12 -14.19 -5.82
CA ALA A 145 10.61 -15.07 -6.86
C ALA A 145 9.36 -14.48 -7.55
N ALA A 146 8.44 -13.93 -6.77
CA ALA A 146 7.24 -13.30 -7.29
C ALA A 146 7.56 -12.09 -8.19
N VAL A 147 8.45 -11.20 -7.74
CA VAL A 147 8.89 -10.02 -8.51
C VAL A 147 9.69 -10.44 -9.75
N GLY A 148 10.57 -11.43 -9.62
CA GLY A 148 11.34 -11.98 -10.75
C GLY A 148 10.43 -12.58 -11.83
N TYR A 149 9.40 -13.33 -11.42
CA TYR A 149 8.39 -13.85 -12.34
C TYR A 149 7.60 -12.73 -13.04
N ALA A 150 7.13 -11.73 -12.29
CA ALA A 150 6.44 -10.57 -12.86
C ALA A 150 7.31 -9.84 -13.90
N LYS A 151 8.58 -9.61 -13.58
CA LYS A 151 9.55 -9.00 -14.50
C LYS A 151 9.75 -9.82 -15.77
N SER A 152 9.78 -11.15 -15.67
CA SER A 152 9.90 -12.04 -16.83
C SER A 152 8.70 -11.97 -17.77
N LEU A 153 7.52 -11.57 -17.27
CA LEU A 153 6.33 -11.33 -18.08
C LEU A 153 6.27 -9.93 -18.70
N GLY A 154 7.22 -9.04 -18.36
CA GLY A 154 7.23 -7.64 -18.80
C GLY A 154 6.38 -6.70 -17.97
N CYS A 155 5.97 -7.10 -16.75
CA CYS A 155 5.35 -6.19 -15.78
C CYS A 155 6.37 -5.13 -15.34
N VAL A 156 5.91 -3.91 -15.04
CA VAL A 156 6.72 -2.96 -14.28
C VAL A 156 6.79 -3.43 -12.83
N THR A 157 7.99 -3.45 -12.26
CA THR A 157 8.24 -3.95 -10.91
C THR A 157 8.76 -2.86 -9.98
N VAL A 158 8.21 -2.81 -8.78
CA VAL A 158 8.62 -1.90 -7.70
C VAL A 158 9.07 -2.74 -6.50
N GLY A 159 10.22 -2.43 -5.94
CA GLY A 159 10.71 -3.03 -4.69
C GLY A 159 10.64 -2.04 -3.54
N LEU A 160 9.83 -2.34 -2.53
CA LEU A 160 9.72 -1.55 -1.30
C LEU A 160 10.47 -2.24 -0.16
N THR A 161 11.55 -1.62 0.31
CA THR A 161 12.47 -2.18 1.31
C THR A 161 12.99 -1.10 2.25
N CYS A 162 13.64 -1.51 3.36
CA CYS A 162 14.34 -0.59 4.26
C CYS A 162 15.86 -0.62 4.10
N ASN A 163 16.39 -1.44 3.20
CA ASN A 163 17.84 -1.61 3.04
C ASN A 163 18.24 -1.32 1.59
N GLU A 164 19.09 -0.32 1.42
CA GLU A 164 19.75 -0.02 0.15
C GLU A 164 20.64 -1.19 -0.28
N GLY A 165 20.69 -1.48 -1.59
CA GLY A 165 21.47 -2.59 -2.13
C GLY A 165 20.96 -3.98 -1.70
N SER A 166 19.72 -4.08 -1.19
CA SER A 166 19.10 -5.37 -0.93
C SER A 166 18.73 -6.08 -2.24
N PRO A 167 18.64 -7.43 -2.24
CA PRO A 167 18.27 -8.18 -3.45
C PRO A 167 16.99 -7.68 -4.11
N LEU A 168 15.99 -7.28 -3.34
CA LEU A 168 14.74 -6.72 -3.88
C LEU A 168 14.96 -5.35 -4.54
N ALA A 169 15.80 -4.49 -3.94
CA ALA A 169 16.10 -3.18 -4.52
C ALA A 169 16.88 -3.29 -5.83
N GLU A 170 17.76 -4.29 -5.97
CA GLU A 170 18.53 -4.56 -7.19
C GLU A 170 17.69 -5.23 -8.28
N LEU A 171 16.74 -6.08 -7.89
CA LEU A 171 15.89 -6.82 -8.82
C LEU A 171 14.83 -5.94 -9.51
N ALA A 172 14.16 -5.06 -8.74
CA ALA A 172 13.04 -4.26 -9.21
C ALA A 172 13.45 -3.15 -10.17
N ASP A 173 12.56 -2.73 -11.07
CA ASP A 173 12.78 -1.60 -11.99
C ASP A 173 12.81 -0.27 -11.24
N ILE A 174 12.03 -0.16 -10.17
CA ILE A 174 11.98 1.00 -9.28
C ILE A 174 12.19 0.54 -7.84
N ALA A 175 13.29 0.94 -7.22
CA ALA A 175 13.53 0.68 -5.80
C ALA A 175 13.05 1.87 -4.95
N ILE A 176 12.21 1.60 -3.94
CA ILE A 176 11.81 2.53 -2.89
C ILE A 176 12.47 2.06 -1.60
N VAL A 177 13.40 2.85 -1.08
CA VAL A 177 14.14 2.51 0.13
C VAL A 177 13.73 3.44 1.27
N THR A 178 12.99 2.91 2.24
CA THR A 178 12.61 3.62 3.47
C THR A 178 13.62 3.30 4.57
N ASP A 179 14.73 4.02 4.63
CA ASP A 179 15.80 3.78 5.61
C ASP A 179 15.35 4.16 7.03
N THR A 180 14.62 3.27 7.68
CA THR A 180 14.12 3.46 9.06
C THR A 180 15.16 3.17 10.13
N GLY A 181 16.31 2.61 9.75
CA GLY A 181 17.35 2.18 10.69
C GLY A 181 16.93 0.99 11.56
N ALA A 182 17.70 0.75 12.61
CA ALA A 182 17.48 -0.35 13.55
C ALA A 182 16.19 -0.19 14.35
N GLU A 183 15.43 -1.27 14.52
CA GLU A 183 14.17 -1.27 15.27
C GLU A 183 14.36 -1.14 16.78
N VAL A 184 13.31 -0.73 17.47
CA VAL A 184 13.28 -0.67 18.94
C VAL A 184 13.53 -2.05 19.56
N VAL A 185 12.92 -3.08 19.01
CA VAL A 185 13.24 -4.50 19.28
C VAL A 185 13.96 -5.01 18.03
N THR A 186 15.20 -5.39 18.17
CA THR A 186 16.09 -5.81 17.07
C THR A 186 15.41 -6.81 16.15
N GLY A 187 15.41 -6.54 14.85
CA GLY A 187 14.81 -7.39 13.84
C GLY A 187 13.27 -7.36 13.76
N SER A 188 12.57 -6.64 14.66
CA SER A 188 11.10 -6.59 14.69
C SER A 188 10.54 -5.56 13.70
N THR A 189 10.70 -5.82 12.42
CA THR A 189 10.36 -4.92 11.29
C THR A 189 8.86 -4.62 11.11
N ARG A 190 8.00 -5.24 11.92
CA ARG A 190 6.58 -4.87 12.01
C ARG A 190 6.34 -3.44 12.55
N MET A 191 7.38 -2.80 13.16
CA MET A 191 7.28 -1.50 13.84
C MET A 191 7.56 -0.34 12.87
N LYS A 192 8.76 0.25 12.88
CA LYS A 192 9.09 1.41 12.03
C LYS A 192 9.03 1.08 10.54
N ALA A 193 9.63 -0.04 10.14
CA ALA A 193 9.61 -0.49 8.76
C ALA A 193 8.18 -0.67 8.26
N GLY A 194 7.33 -1.41 9.01
CA GLY A 194 5.93 -1.58 8.68
C GLY A 194 5.17 -0.25 8.59
N THR A 195 5.44 0.69 9.51
CA THR A 195 4.81 2.03 9.49
C THR A 195 5.22 2.82 8.25
N ALA A 196 6.51 2.87 7.90
CA ALA A 196 7.00 3.55 6.71
C ALA A 196 6.43 2.93 5.42
N HIS A 197 6.41 1.59 5.34
CA HIS A 197 5.82 0.88 4.21
C HIS A 197 4.33 1.18 4.05
N LYS A 198 3.56 1.20 5.14
CA LYS A 198 2.13 1.58 5.09
C LYS A 198 1.93 2.99 4.54
N LEU A 199 2.77 3.95 4.91
CA LEU A 199 2.70 5.30 4.35
C LEU A 199 2.94 5.31 2.84
N VAL A 200 3.95 4.58 2.36
CA VAL A 200 4.25 4.46 0.94
C VAL A 200 3.13 3.78 0.17
N LEU A 201 2.59 2.64 0.66
CA LEU A 201 1.48 1.95 0.00
C LEU A 201 0.26 2.86 -0.16
N ASN A 202 -0.11 3.61 0.89
CA ASN A 202 -1.20 4.57 0.80
C ASN A 202 -0.92 5.71 -0.22
N MET A 203 0.35 6.14 -0.36
CA MET A 203 0.71 7.12 -1.39
C MET A 203 0.57 6.52 -2.79
N LEU A 204 1.03 5.28 -3.01
CA LEU A 204 0.91 4.60 -4.30
C LEU A 204 -0.55 4.47 -4.73
N SER A 205 -1.41 3.93 -3.86
CA SER A 205 -2.83 3.74 -4.19
C SER A 205 -3.57 5.07 -4.33
N THR A 206 -3.43 5.97 -3.35
CA THR A 206 -4.19 7.23 -3.33
C THR A 206 -3.80 8.14 -4.49
N CYS A 207 -2.49 8.40 -4.71
CA CYS A 207 -2.07 9.29 -5.78
C CYS A 207 -2.45 8.73 -7.17
N SER A 208 -2.32 7.41 -7.38
CA SER A 208 -2.76 6.78 -8.62
C SER A 208 -4.27 6.95 -8.84
N MET A 209 -5.08 6.76 -7.80
CA MET A 209 -6.53 6.96 -7.89
C MET A 209 -6.92 8.42 -8.14
N VAL A 210 -6.18 9.39 -7.58
CA VAL A 210 -6.35 10.82 -7.89
C VAL A 210 -6.04 11.09 -9.36
N HIS A 211 -4.94 10.59 -9.88
CA HIS A 211 -4.56 10.74 -11.30
C HIS A 211 -5.53 10.05 -12.28
N LEU A 212 -6.31 9.09 -11.81
CA LEU A 212 -7.36 8.41 -12.58
C LEU A 212 -8.73 9.11 -12.48
N GLY A 213 -8.82 10.23 -11.75
CA GLY A 213 -10.05 11.01 -11.63
C GLY A 213 -11.07 10.42 -10.63
N ASN A 214 -10.62 9.55 -9.71
CA ASN A 214 -11.50 8.97 -8.68
C ASN A 214 -11.71 9.90 -7.47
N VAL A 215 -11.11 11.09 -7.51
CA VAL A 215 -11.20 12.12 -6.47
C VAL A 215 -11.45 13.47 -7.13
N TYR A 216 -12.34 14.28 -6.58
CA TYR A 216 -12.57 15.67 -6.97
C TYR A 216 -12.12 16.57 -5.80
N GLU A 217 -11.14 17.46 -6.03
CA GLU A 217 -10.42 18.17 -4.98
C GLU A 217 -9.83 17.17 -3.95
N ASN A 218 -10.41 17.08 -2.76
CA ASN A 218 -10.07 16.06 -1.75
C ASN A 218 -11.26 15.17 -1.38
N MET A 219 -12.30 15.14 -2.21
CA MET A 219 -13.54 14.40 -1.97
C MET A 219 -13.63 13.12 -2.80
N MET A 220 -14.09 12.05 -2.17
CA MET A 220 -14.34 10.77 -2.82
C MET A 220 -15.60 10.87 -3.71
N VAL A 221 -15.46 10.85 -5.04
CA VAL A 221 -16.58 11.04 -5.97
C VAL A 221 -17.10 9.76 -6.62
N ASN A 222 -16.40 8.63 -6.40
CA ASN A 222 -16.78 7.33 -6.93
C ASN A 222 -17.41 6.39 -5.89
N LEU A 223 -17.99 6.97 -4.83
CA LEU A 223 -18.66 6.21 -3.77
C LEU A 223 -19.85 5.41 -4.32
N ARG A 224 -20.06 4.21 -3.78
CA ARG A 224 -21.26 3.40 -4.03
C ARG A 224 -22.22 3.56 -2.86
N PRO A 225 -23.53 3.82 -3.12
CA PRO A 225 -24.53 4.08 -2.07
C PRO A 225 -25.01 2.79 -1.39
N THR A 226 -24.10 1.98 -0.85
CA THR A 226 -24.39 0.64 -0.31
C THR A 226 -25.04 0.65 1.07
N ASN A 227 -24.96 1.78 1.79
CA ASN A 227 -25.60 1.94 3.10
C ASN A 227 -25.97 3.41 3.36
N ASP A 228 -26.75 3.66 4.42
CA ASP A 228 -27.25 4.99 4.75
C ASP A 228 -26.15 5.99 5.07
N LYS A 229 -25.06 5.55 5.70
CA LYS A 229 -23.89 6.39 5.98
C LYS A 229 -23.25 6.91 4.68
N LEU A 230 -23.08 6.03 3.69
CA LEU A 230 -22.51 6.39 2.39
C LEU A 230 -23.48 7.28 1.59
N ARG A 231 -24.78 6.98 1.60
CA ARG A 231 -25.80 7.85 1.01
C ARG A 231 -25.77 9.26 1.61
N ALA A 232 -25.75 9.36 2.94
CA ALA A 232 -25.68 10.65 3.64
C ALA A 232 -24.40 11.44 3.30
N ARG A 233 -23.27 10.74 3.14
CA ARG A 233 -21.98 11.32 2.71
C ARG A 233 -22.07 11.85 1.27
N MET A 234 -22.61 11.06 0.33
CA MET A 234 -22.78 11.47 -1.06
C MET A 234 -23.65 12.71 -1.19
N ILE A 235 -24.76 12.79 -0.43
CA ILE A 235 -25.60 13.99 -0.38
C ILE A 235 -24.80 15.20 0.13
N GLY A 236 -23.99 15.03 1.18
CA GLY A 236 -23.12 16.09 1.69
C GLY A 236 -22.12 16.59 0.65
N ILE A 237 -21.44 15.69 -0.04
CA ILE A 237 -20.46 16.01 -1.10
C ILE A 237 -21.13 16.77 -2.24
N VAL A 238 -22.29 16.32 -2.74
CA VAL A 238 -23.00 17.02 -3.84
C VAL A 238 -23.52 18.36 -3.38
N ALA A 239 -24.03 18.50 -2.14
CA ALA A 239 -24.45 19.76 -1.57
C ALA A 239 -23.31 20.79 -1.56
N GLU A 240 -22.10 20.36 -1.19
CA GLU A 240 -20.89 21.19 -1.17
C GLU A 240 -20.43 21.58 -2.58
N ILE A 241 -20.26 20.60 -3.48
CA ILE A 241 -19.77 20.82 -4.85
C ILE A 241 -20.70 21.76 -5.63
N ARG A 242 -22.02 21.63 -5.45
CA ARG A 242 -23.02 22.40 -6.19
C ARG A 242 -23.51 23.65 -5.45
N ASN A 243 -23.06 23.85 -4.21
CA ASN A 243 -23.50 24.90 -3.30
C ASN A 243 -25.04 24.96 -3.18
N VAL A 244 -25.67 23.81 -2.92
CA VAL A 244 -27.13 23.63 -2.82
C VAL A 244 -27.53 23.00 -1.49
N GLY A 245 -28.82 23.06 -1.17
CA GLY A 245 -29.36 22.35 0.00
C GLY A 245 -29.33 20.85 -0.12
N ARG A 246 -29.39 20.14 1.03
CA ARG A 246 -29.32 18.65 1.07
C ARG A 246 -30.44 17.97 0.28
N ASP A 247 -31.65 18.56 0.26
CA ASP A 247 -32.79 18.00 -0.48
C ASP A 247 -32.59 18.11 -1.98
N GLU A 248 -32.07 19.25 -2.44
CA GLU A 248 -31.71 19.47 -3.85
C GLU A 248 -30.51 18.56 -4.27
N ALA A 249 -29.50 18.43 -3.42
CA ALA A 249 -28.39 17.51 -3.64
C ALA A 249 -28.88 16.06 -3.78
N ARG A 250 -29.83 15.63 -2.96
CA ARG A 250 -30.47 14.32 -3.05
C ARG A 250 -31.22 14.17 -4.37
N ALA A 251 -32.02 15.15 -4.76
CA ALA A 251 -32.73 15.14 -6.04
C ALA A 251 -31.79 15.05 -7.25
N LEU A 252 -30.62 15.72 -7.18
CA LEU A 252 -29.57 15.58 -8.18
C LEU A 252 -29.01 14.14 -8.21
N LEU A 253 -28.68 13.56 -7.07
CA LEU A 253 -28.21 12.17 -7.00
C LEU A 253 -29.24 11.19 -7.56
N ASP A 254 -30.51 11.34 -7.21
CA ASP A 254 -31.59 10.50 -7.75
C ASP A 254 -31.68 10.64 -9.28
N ARG A 255 -31.54 11.85 -9.83
CA ARG A 255 -31.54 12.12 -11.28
C ARG A 255 -30.34 11.51 -12.00
N PHE A 256 -29.16 11.48 -11.36
CA PHE A 256 -27.91 11.00 -11.96
C PHE A 256 -27.54 9.58 -11.50
N GLY A 257 -28.50 8.77 -11.03
CA GLY A 257 -28.28 7.38 -10.63
C GLY A 257 -27.26 7.21 -9.51
N TRP A 258 -27.23 8.18 -8.58
CA TRP A 258 -26.26 8.21 -7.47
C TRP A 258 -24.79 8.27 -7.90
N SER A 259 -24.50 8.85 -9.07
CA SER A 259 -23.13 9.08 -9.55
C SER A 259 -22.71 10.52 -9.30
N ILE A 260 -21.82 10.75 -8.33
CA ILE A 260 -21.23 12.07 -8.07
C ILE A 260 -20.40 12.51 -9.28
N ASN A 261 -19.62 11.61 -9.89
CA ASN A 261 -18.83 11.92 -11.09
C ASN A 261 -19.69 12.46 -12.25
N ALA A 262 -20.88 11.88 -12.47
CA ALA A 262 -21.77 12.37 -13.51
C ALA A 262 -22.29 13.78 -13.21
N ILE A 263 -22.42 14.12 -11.92
CA ILE A 263 -22.81 15.47 -11.48
C ILE A 263 -21.65 16.44 -11.64
N VAL A 264 -20.43 16.04 -11.26
CA VAL A 264 -19.19 16.85 -11.39
C VAL A 264 -18.89 17.17 -12.86
N ALA A 265 -19.04 16.18 -13.76
CA ALA A 265 -18.79 16.37 -15.20
C ALA A 265 -19.69 17.42 -15.88
N GLN A 266 -20.73 17.91 -15.19
CA GLN A 266 -21.62 18.99 -15.67
C GLN A 266 -21.32 20.35 -15.02
N THR A 267 -20.22 20.43 -14.27
CA THR A 267 -19.73 21.68 -13.68
C THR A 267 -18.73 22.33 -14.60
#